data_a43b987faf23f0210b3f1694850dd8d4
#
_entry.id   a43b987faf23f0210b3f1694850dd8d4
#
_cell.length_a   1.000
_cell.length_b   1.000
_cell.length_c   1.000
_cell.angle_alpha   90.00
_cell.angle_beta   90.00
_cell.angle_gamma   90.00
#
_symmetry.space_group_name_H-M   'P 1'
#
loop_
_entity.id
_entity.type
_entity.pdbx_description
1 polymer ?
#
loop_
_entity_poly.entity_id
_entity_poly.type
_entity_poly.pdbx_seq_one_letter_code
_entity_poly.pdbx_strand_id
1 'polypeptide(L)'
;MEQKETVCSVAKKCGGCRYQGVPYQDQLRKKQKITEGLLKKFGKVEPIIGMEDPYYYRNKVHAAFGRDRKGNVISGIYEEKSHRIVSVDDCMIEDKKSQEIIRTIRGMLKSFKIKTYDEDTGYGLLRHVLVRRGFSTGEIMVVLVTVSPIFPSKNNFVKALRKEHPEITTVVLNVNDRQTSMVLGDRNIVLYGPGFIKDRLMGLTFRISPSSFYQVNPVQTEVLYGKAMEFAAMTGKERVIDAYCG
;
A
#
# COMPACT_ATOMS: atom_id res chain seq x y z
N MET A 1 -3.98 -8.57 31.30
CA MET A 1 -2.65 -8.74 30.69
C MET A 1 -2.36 -7.47 29.89
N GLU A 2 -1.46 -6.61 30.35
CA GLU A 2 -1.02 -5.45 29.58
C GLU A 2 -0.30 -5.95 28.32
N GLN A 3 -0.89 -5.71 27.15
CA GLN A 3 -0.22 -5.94 25.87
C GLN A 3 0.98 -4.98 25.84
N LYS A 4 2.20 -5.50 25.97
CA LYS A 4 3.42 -4.75 25.70
C LYS A 4 3.30 -4.16 24.31
N GLU A 5 3.16 -2.84 24.22
CA GLU A 5 3.09 -2.15 22.93
C GLU A 5 4.38 -2.39 22.16
N THR A 6 4.24 -3.07 21.04
CA THR A 6 5.35 -3.28 20.12
C THR A 6 5.61 -1.98 19.40
N VAL A 7 6.70 -1.29 19.76
CA VAL A 7 7.10 -0.06 19.09
C VAL A 7 7.82 -0.43 17.77
N CYS A 8 7.40 0.19 16.67
CA CYS A 8 8.04 -0.01 15.37
C CYS A 8 9.53 0.38 15.42
N SER A 9 10.41 -0.52 14.97
CA SER A 9 11.86 -0.33 15.02
C SER A 9 12.37 0.90 14.26
N VAL A 10 11.61 1.36 13.25
CA VAL A 10 11.96 2.52 12.41
C VAL A 10 11.11 3.76 12.68
N ALA A 11 10.32 3.77 13.76
CA ALA A 11 9.37 4.83 14.10
C ALA A 11 9.95 6.26 14.03
N LYS A 12 11.21 6.44 14.49
CA LYS A 12 11.88 7.76 14.54
C LYS A 12 12.34 8.27 13.16
N LYS A 13 12.38 7.42 12.14
CA LYS A 13 12.92 7.74 10.81
C LYS A 13 11.89 7.68 9.71
N CYS A 14 10.94 6.74 9.81
CA CYS A 14 9.98 6.44 8.74
C CYS A 14 8.96 7.56 8.53
N GLY A 15 8.48 8.22 9.58
CA GLY A 15 7.45 9.27 9.48
C GLY A 15 6.07 8.79 8.99
N GLY A 16 5.90 7.52 8.63
CA GLY A 16 4.68 7.00 8.03
C GLY A 16 3.47 6.88 8.99
N CYS A 17 3.70 6.91 10.31
CA CYS A 17 2.67 6.70 11.33
C CYS A 17 2.62 7.86 12.32
N ARG A 18 1.62 8.74 12.20
CA ARG A 18 1.44 9.92 13.06
C ARG A 18 1.28 9.58 14.56
N TYR A 19 0.72 8.43 14.89
CA TYR A 19 0.41 8.03 16.26
C TYR A 19 1.30 6.87 16.75
N GLN A 20 2.47 6.69 16.15
CA GLN A 20 3.40 5.63 16.56
C GLN A 20 3.77 5.78 18.04
N GLY A 21 3.73 4.67 18.81
CA GLY A 21 4.01 4.65 20.25
C GLY A 21 2.90 5.25 21.13
N VAL A 22 1.74 5.53 20.57
CA VAL A 22 0.54 5.92 21.34
C VAL A 22 -0.39 4.71 21.44
N PRO A 23 -0.84 4.29 22.65
CA PRO A 23 -1.83 3.24 22.83
C PRO A 23 -3.05 3.41 21.92
N TYR A 24 -3.53 2.31 21.31
CA TYR A 24 -4.61 2.42 20.32
C TYR A 24 -5.87 3.08 20.89
N GLN A 25 -6.23 2.78 22.13
CA GLN A 25 -7.37 3.42 22.80
C GLN A 25 -7.15 4.93 22.99
N ASP A 26 -5.91 5.34 23.24
CA ASP A 26 -5.54 6.77 23.32
C ASP A 26 -5.59 7.45 21.96
N GLN A 27 -5.22 6.73 20.88
CA GLN A 27 -5.40 7.23 19.53
C GLN A 27 -6.89 7.47 19.23
N LEU A 28 -7.76 6.54 19.60
CA LEU A 28 -9.20 6.68 19.42
C LEU A 28 -9.75 7.88 20.21
N ARG A 29 -9.37 8.02 21.49
CA ARG A 29 -9.76 9.17 22.32
C ARG A 29 -9.32 10.51 21.71
N LYS A 30 -8.08 10.59 21.22
CA LYS A 30 -7.57 11.81 20.55
C LYS A 30 -8.33 12.13 19.28
N LYS A 31 -8.63 11.13 18.45
CA LYS A 31 -9.41 11.30 17.20
C LYS A 31 -10.82 11.73 17.50
N GLN A 32 -11.49 11.11 18.49
CA GLN A 32 -12.82 11.50 18.94
C GLN A 32 -12.84 12.97 19.34
N LYS A 33 -11.92 13.39 20.23
CA LYS A 33 -11.84 14.78 20.70
C LYS A 33 -11.62 15.79 19.57
N ILE A 34 -10.80 15.44 18.56
CA ILE A 34 -10.58 16.30 17.40
C ILE A 34 -11.89 16.45 16.61
N THR A 35 -12.59 15.35 16.33
CA THR A 35 -13.86 15.36 15.59
C THR A 35 -14.95 16.13 16.32
N GLU A 36 -15.07 15.93 17.63
CA GLU A 36 -15.99 16.70 18.47
C GLU A 36 -15.68 18.21 18.44
N GLY A 37 -14.41 18.57 18.52
CA GLY A 37 -13.98 19.97 18.43
C GLY A 37 -14.40 20.65 17.12
N LEU A 38 -14.43 19.91 16.02
CA LEU A 38 -14.80 20.42 14.71
C LEU A 38 -16.31 20.42 14.46
N LEU A 39 -17.01 19.37 14.88
CA LEU A 39 -18.37 19.06 14.43
C LEU A 39 -19.47 19.29 15.48
N LYS A 40 -19.17 19.34 16.79
CA LYS A 40 -20.18 19.48 17.86
C LYS A 40 -21.13 20.67 17.70
N LYS A 41 -20.69 21.74 17.04
CA LYS A 41 -21.53 22.91 16.76
C LYS A 41 -22.62 22.66 15.71
N PHE A 42 -22.50 21.57 14.94
CA PHE A 42 -23.47 21.20 13.90
C PHE A 42 -24.41 20.08 14.34
N GLY A 43 -24.03 19.32 15.37
CA GLY A 43 -24.82 18.20 15.87
C GLY A 43 -24.03 17.32 16.83
N LYS A 44 -24.68 16.23 17.29
CA LYS A 44 -24.09 15.21 18.13
C LYS A 44 -23.05 14.44 17.35
N VAL A 45 -21.88 14.25 17.92
CA VAL A 45 -20.83 13.37 17.38
C VAL A 45 -20.96 12.02 18.08
N GLU A 46 -21.23 11.00 17.31
CA GLU A 46 -21.31 9.62 17.82
C GLU A 46 -19.91 9.09 18.21
N PRO A 47 -19.86 8.08 19.10
CA PRO A 47 -18.59 7.45 19.48
C PRO A 47 -17.82 6.91 18.29
N ILE A 48 -16.50 7.10 18.30
CA ILE A 48 -15.61 6.57 17.26
C ILE A 48 -15.64 5.04 17.24
N ILE A 49 -15.72 4.46 16.06
CA ILE A 49 -15.63 3.02 15.85
C ILE A 49 -14.19 2.67 15.48
N GLY A 50 -13.50 1.99 16.41
CA GLY A 50 -12.13 1.51 16.19
C GLY A 50 -12.10 0.16 15.47
N MET A 51 -10.89 -0.22 15.02
CA MET A 51 -10.62 -1.58 14.56
C MET A 51 -10.44 -2.51 15.75
N GLU A 52 -10.84 -3.76 15.61
CA GLU A 52 -10.53 -4.83 16.57
C GLU A 52 -9.03 -5.13 16.57
N ASP A 53 -8.45 -5.34 15.39
CA ASP A 53 -6.99 -5.46 15.17
C ASP A 53 -6.47 -4.37 14.23
N PRO A 54 -5.80 -3.32 14.75
CA PRO A 54 -5.33 -2.19 13.96
C PRO A 54 -3.98 -2.44 13.28
N TYR A 55 -3.60 -3.69 13.06
CA TYR A 55 -2.33 -4.06 12.44
C TYR A 55 -2.53 -4.74 11.08
N TYR A 56 -1.51 -4.70 10.23
CA TYR A 56 -1.41 -5.38 8.94
C TYR A 56 -2.60 -5.22 7.98
N TYR A 57 -3.34 -4.14 8.14
CA TYR A 57 -4.59 -3.88 7.41
C TYR A 57 -4.40 -3.29 6.01
N ARG A 58 -3.19 -2.79 5.70
CA ARG A 58 -2.93 -2.07 4.45
C ARG A 58 -2.82 -3.04 3.27
N ASN A 59 -3.84 -3.05 2.41
CA ASN A 59 -3.91 -3.90 1.22
C ASN A 59 -3.10 -3.39 0.02
N LYS A 60 -2.57 -2.17 0.10
CA LYS A 60 -1.65 -1.58 -0.88
C LYS A 60 -0.36 -1.19 -0.20
N VAL A 61 0.71 -1.88 -0.54
CA VAL A 61 2.05 -1.67 -0.02
C VAL A 61 2.94 -1.20 -1.16
N HIS A 62 3.71 -0.16 -0.95
CA HIS A 62 4.72 0.22 -1.92
C HIS A 62 6.06 0.49 -1.23
N ALA A 63 7.13 0.00 -1.83
CA ALA A 63 8.49 0.20 -1.34
C ALA A 63 9.35 0.85 -2.42
N ALA A 64 10.10 1.88 -2.06
CA ALA A 64 11.20 2.40 -2.84
C ALA A 64 12.39 1.42 -2.76
N PHE A 65 13.12 1.29 -3.84
CA PHE A 65 14.30 0.42 -3.93
C PHE A 65 15.56 1.27 -4.15
N GLY A 66 16.60 1.01 -3.37
CA GLY A 66 17.86 1.75 -3.47
C GLY A 66 19.01 0.97 -2.84
N ARG A 67 20.06 1.69 -2.47
CA ARG A 67 21.23 1.12 -1.83
C ARG A 67 21.55 1.84 -0.53
N ASP A 68 22.03 1.10 0.45
CA ASP A 68 22.61 1.67 1.65
C ASP A 68 24.02 2.21 1.37
N ARG A 69 24.65 2.85 2.39
CA ARG A 69 26.03 3.37 2.29
C ARG A 69 27.10 2.30 2.03
N LYS A 70 26.76 1.03 2.27
CA LYS A 70 27.65 -0.13 2.01
C LYS A 70 27.42 -0.75 0.65
N GLY A 71 26.47 -0.18 -0.14
CA GLY A 71 26.11 -0.69 -1.46
C GLY A 71 25.13 -1.87 -1.46
N ASN A 72 24.62 -2.29 -0.31
CA ASN A 72 23.59 -3.33 -0.24
C ASN A 72 22.26 -2.81 -0.75
N VAL A 73 21.52 -3.66 -1.45
CA VAL A 73 20.17 -3.34 -1.89
C VAL A 73 19.24 -3.28 -0.69
N ILE A 74 18.52 -2.17 -0.55
CA ILE A 74 17.49 -1.96 0.46
C ILE A 74 16.14 -1.65 -0.19
N SER A 75 15.08 -1.90 0.56
CA SER A 75 13.71 -1.49 0.19
C SER A 75 12.99 -0.91 1.40
N GLY A 76 12.15 0.07 1.18
CA GLY A 76 11.44 0.74 2.27
C GLY A 76 10.75 2.02 1.81
N ILE A 77 10.73 3.01 2.67
CA ILE A 77 10.03 4.29 2.47
C ILE A 77 11.05 5.42 2.45
N TYR A 78 10.84 6.44 1.64
CA TYR A 78 11.64 7.65 1.71
C TYR A 78 11.45 8.36 3.06
N GLU A 79 12.56 8.74 3.68
CA GLU A 79 12.55 9.64 4.81
C GLU A 79 11.97 10.99 4.39
N GLU A 80 11.17 11.60 5.24
CA GLU A 80 10.48 12.85 4.93
C GLU A 80 11.45 13.92 4.37
N LYS A 81 11.08 14.53 3.25
CA LYS A 81 11.86 15.59 2.56
C LYS A 81 13.27 15.16 2.14
N SER A 82 13.50 13.89 1.86
CA SER A 82 14.79 13.39 1.37
C SER A 82 14.62 12.24 0.37
N HIS A 83 15.68 11.94 -0.39
CA HIS A 83 15.76 10.74 -1.25
C HIS A 83 16.36 9.52 -0.51
N ARG A 84 16.58 9.64 0.81
CA ARG A 84 17.12 8.56 1.61
C ARG A 84 16.03 7.53 1.94
N ILE A 85 16.29 6.27 1.64
CA ILE A 85 15.37 5.17 1.94
C ILE A 85 15.62 4.68 3.37
N VAL A 86 14.57 4.69 4.18
CA VAL A 86 14.52 3.98 5.47
C VAL A 86 14.16 2.53 5.16
N SER A 87 15.11 1.61 5.39
CA SER A 87 14.85 0.18 5.19
C SER A 87 13.80 -0.32 6.17
N VAL A 88 12.76 -0.95 5.64
CA VAL A 88 11.65 -1.51 6.42
C VAL A 88 11.44 -2.95 6.00
N ASP A 89 11.67 -3.88 6.91
CA ASP A 89 11.49 -5.32 6.68
C ASP A 89 10.21 -5.87 7.32
N ASP A 90 9.73 -5.21 8.36
CA ASP A 90 8.48 -5.55 9.04
C ASP A 90 7.74 -4.27 9.44
N CYS A 91 6.74 -3.91 8.65
CA CYS A 91 5.87 -2.78 8.89
C CYS A 91 4.58 -3.25 9.57
N MET A 92 4.29 -2.72 10.74
CA MET A 92 3.15 -3.12 11.56
C MET A 92 1.77 -2.85 10.93
N ILE A 93 1.69 -2.00 9.91
CA ILE A 93 0.40 -1.66 9.25
C ILE A 93 0.25 -2.27 7.85
N GLU A 94 1.35 -2.69 7.22
CA GLU A 94 1.34 -3.24 5.86
C GLU A 94 1.03 -4.75 5.88
N ASP A 95 0.29 -5.23 4.88
CA ASP A 95 -0.01 -6.65 4.70
C ASP A 95 1.27 -7.50 4.69
N LYS A 96 1.31 -8.55 5.53
CA LYS A 96 2.50 -9.39 5.72
C LYS A 96 2.96 -10.07 4.43
N LYS A 97 2.00 -10.60 3.63
CA LYS A 97 2.32 -11.27 2.38
C LYS A 97 2.93 -10.30 1.35
N SER A 98 2.43 -9.08 1.30
CA SER A 98 2.99 -8.03 0.45
C SER A 98 4.43 -7.70 0.83
N GLN A 99 4.74 -7.66 2.13
CA GLN A 99 6.11 -7.45 2.61
C GLN A 99 7.04 -8.63 2.26
N GLU A 100 6.55 -9.88 2.37
CA GLU A 100 7.32 -11.06 1.95
C GLU A 100 7.70 -10.99 0.47
N ILE A 101 6.74 -10.66 -0.40
CA ILE A 101 6.96 -10.52 -1.84
C ILE A 101 8.01 -9.43 -2.13
N ILE A 102 7.95 -8.29 -1.45
CA ILE A 102 8.93 -7.20 -1.59
C ILE A 102 10.33 -7.68 -1.19
N ARG A 103 10.46 -8.41 -0.07
CA ARG A 103 11.74 -8.98 0.36
C ARG A 103 12.29 -9.99 -0.64
N THR A 104 11.45 -10.86 -1.19
CA THR A 104 11.83 -11.82 -2.24
C THR A 104 12.35 -11.09 -3.48
N ILE A 105 11.62 -10.08 -3.98
CA ILE A 105 12.06 -9.27 -5.12
C ILE A 105 13.42 -8.61 -4.83
N ARG A 106 13.61 -8.03 -3.64
CA ARG A 106 14.89 -7.44 -3.22
C ARG A 106 16.04 -8.45 -3.31
N GLY A 107 15.83 -9.68 -2.82
CA GLY A 107 16.82 -10.76 -2.90
C GLY A 107 17.16 -11.19 -4.31
N MET A 108 16.20 -11.14 -5.24
CA MET A 108 16.37 -11.54 -6.63
C MET A 108 17.20 -10.54 -7.47
N LEU A 109 17.25 -9.25 -7.10
CA LEU A 109 17.82 -8.21 -7.97
C LEU A 109 19.28 -8.49 -8.38
N LYS A 110 20.09 -9.01 -7.45
CA LYS A 110 21.50 -9.33 -7.74
C LYS A 110 21.64 -10.42 -8.79
N SER A 111 20.91 -11.52 -8.66
CA SER A 111 20.98 -12.68 -9.58
C SER A 111 20.46 -12.35 -10.99
N PHE A 112 19.47 -11.45 -11.07
CA PHE A 112 18.93 -10.98 -12.36
C PHE A 112 19.65 -9.74 -12.92
N LYS A 113 20.73 -9.28 -12.26
CA LYS A 113 21.51 -8.09 -12.65
C LYS A 113 20.66 -6.83 -12.81
N ILE A 114 19.60 -6.68 -11.99
CA ILE A 114 18.74 -5.51 -11.97
C ILE A 114 19.31 -4.49 -10.98
N LYS A 115 19.61 -3.29 -11.49
CA LYS A 115 20.08 -2.17 -10.65
C LYS A 115 18.89 -1.38 -10.12
N THR A 116 18.94 -1.02 -8.84
CA THR A 116 18.01 -0.04 -8.28
C THR A 116 18.29 1.33 -8.88
N TYR A 117 17.21 2.10 -9.12
CA TYR A 117 17.33 3.47 -9.61
C TYR A 117 17.79 4.40 -8.48
N ASP A 118 18.65 5.31 -8.83
CA ASP A 118 19.16 6.35 -7.95
C ASP A 118 18.63 7.71 -8.46
N GLU A 119 17.83 8.37 -7.64
CA GLU A 119 17.13 9.62 -8.03
C GLU A 119 18.09 10.80 -8.20
N ASP A 120 19.26 10.78 -7.53
CA ASP A 120 20.24 11.86 -7.60
C ASP A 120 21.10 11.77 -8.86
N THR A 121 21.45 10.54 -9.28
CA THR A 121 22.30 10.30 -10.45
C THR A 121 21.53 9.96 -11.72
N GLY A 122 20.26 9.58 -11.61
CA GLY A 122 19.45 9.10 -12.74
C GLY A 122 19.85 7.69 -13.21
N TYR A 123 20.68 6.97 -12.46
CA TYR A 123 21.22 5.68 -12.87
C TYR A 123 20.41 4.51 -12.26
N GLY A 124 20.23 3.46 -13.04
CA GLY A 124 19.55 2.23 -12.62
C GLY A 124 18.26 1.98 -13.36
N LEU A 125 17.47 1.02 -12.88
CA LEU A 125 16.24 0.58 -13.55
C LEU A 125 15.02 0.58 -12.62
N LEU A 126 15.10 -0.19 -11.52
CA LEU A 126 13.97 -0.41 -10.61
C LEU A 126 13.87 0.71 -9.59
N ARG A 127 12.77 1.45 -9.63
CA ARG A 127 12.43 2.56 -8.70
C ARG A 127 11.65 2.05 -7.50
N HIS A 128 10.50 1.43 -7.78
CA HIS A 128 9.57 0.97 -6.73
C HIS A 128 9.00 -0.40 -7.05
N VAL A 129 8.53 -1.07 -6.01
CA VAL A 129 7.62 -2.21 -6.13
C VAL A 129 6.34 -1.88 -5.39
N LEU A 130 5.22 -2.01 -6.08
CA LEU A 130 3.88 -1.88 -5.51
C LEU A 130 3.25 -3.27 -5.46
N VAL A 131 2.74 -3.66 -4.30
CA VAL A 131 1.95 -4.88 -4.14
C VAL A 131 0.54 -4.49 -3.69
N ARG A 132 -0.46 -5.03 -4.39
CA ARG A 132 -1.86 -4.91 -4.01
C ARG A 132 -2.44 -6.29 -3.73
N ARG A 133 -3.19 -6.41 -2.66
CA ARG A 133 -3.87 -7.65 -2.28
C ARG A 133 -5.37 -7.41 -2.13
N GLY A 134 -6.17 -8.25 -2.78
CA GLY A 134 -7.60 -8.36 -2.49
C GLY A 134 -7.77 -9.13 -1.18
N PHE A 135 -8.27 -8.50 -0.13
CA PHE A 135 -8.40 -9.14 1.19
C PHE A 135 -9.48 -10.21 1.19
N SER A 136 -10.57 -9.99 0.46
CA SER A 136 -11.67 -10.94 0.33
C SER A 136 -11.37 -12.08 -0.64
N THR A 137 -10.62 -11.81 -1.72
CA THR A 137 -10.35 -12.78 -2.78
C THR A 137 -9.01 -13.49 -2.64
N GLY A 138 -8.05 -12.88 -1.93
CA GLY A 138 -6.67 -13.34 -1.86
C GLY A 138 -5.84 -13.04 -3.12
N GLU A 139 -6.42 -12.45 -4.17
CA GLU A 139 -5.70 -12.11 -5.40
C GLU A 139 -4.58 -11.09 -5.14
N ILE A 140 -3.42 -11.29 -5.76
CA ILE A 140 -2.25 -10.44 -5.58
C ILE A 140 -1.75 -9.89 -6.90
N MET A 141 -1.56 -8.58 -6.96
CA MET A 141 -0.90 -7.88 -8.06
C MET A 141 0.44 -7.32 -7.60
N VAL A 142 1.48 -7.63 -8.38
CA VAL A 142 2.81 -7.03 -8.24
C VAL A 142 3.06 -6.06 -9.38
N VAL A 143 3.42 -4.83 -9.05
CA VAL A 143 3.78 -3.79 -10.03
C VAL A 143 5.25 -3.44 -9.84
N LEU A 144 6.07 -3.71 -10.85
CA LEU A 144 7.48 -3.32 -10.91
C LEU A 144 7.56 -1.94 -11.59
N VAL A 145 7.94 -0.92 -10.86
CA VAL A 145 8.06 0.45 -11.40
C VAL A 145 9.50 0.69 -11.84
N THR A 146 9.68 0.94 -13.12
CA THR A 146 11.00 1.08 -13.75
C THR A 146 11.08 2.33 -14.61
N VAL A 147 12.30 2.85 -14.83
CA VAL A 147 12.53 3.99 -15.73
C VAL A 147 12.49 3.62 -17.20
N SER A 148 12.49 2.34 -17.53
CA SER A 148 12.53 1.83 -18.91
C SER A 148 11.61 0.64 -19.08
N PRO A 149 10.99 0.45 -20.25
CA PRO A 149 10.21 -0.75 -20.56
C PRO A 149 11.09 -1.99 -20.75
N ILE A 150 12.40 -1.83 -20.85
CA ILE A 150 13.35 -2.94 -21.04
C ILE A 150 13.72 -3.51 -19.66
N PHE A 151 13.17 -4.68 -19.34
CA PHE A 151 13.45 -5.37 -18.09
C PHE A 151 14.25 -6.65 -18.39
N PRO A 152 15.48 -6.77 -17.85
CA PRO A 152 16.35 -7.91 -18.12
C PRO A 152 15.71 -9.23 -17.71
N SER A 153 15.75 -10.22 -18.59
CA SER A 153 15.26 -11.60 -18.34
C SER A 153 13.84 -11.63 -17.74
N LYS A 154 12.96 -10.73 -18.15
CA LYS A 154 11.61 -10.52 -17.57
C LYS A 154 10.83 -11.82 -17.36
N ASN A 155 10.84 -12.73 -18.34
CA ASN A 155 10.10 -13.98 -18.25
C ASN A 155 10.64 -14.90 -17.16
N ASN A 156 11.99 -15.02 -17.06
CA ASN A 156 12.64 -15.82 -16.03
C ASN A 156 12.46 -15.19 -14.64
N PHE A 157 12.50 -13.85 -14.55
CA PHE A 157 12.24 -13.13 -13.31
C PHE A 157 10.82 -13.42 -12.80
N VAL A 158 9.81 -13.28 -13.66
CA VAL A 158 8.41 -13.55 -13.30
C VAL A 158 8.21 -15.03 -12.93
N LYS A 159 8.83 -15.96 -13.69
CA LYS A 159 8.77 -17.39 -13.37
C LYS A 159 9.38 -17.70 -12.00
N ALA A 160 10.54 -17.13 -11.68
CA ALA A 160 11.21 -17.32 -10.40
C ALA A 160 10.40 -16.71 -9.25
N LEU A 161 9.88 -15.48 -9.40
CA LEU A 161 9.03 -14.84 -8.42
C LEU A 161 7.77 -15.67 -8.12
N ARG A 162 7.10 -16.18 -9.14
CA ARG A 162 5.91 -17.01 -9.00
C ARG A 162 6.19 -18.42 -8.46
N LYS A 163 7.42 -18.92 -8.59
CA LYS A 163 7.81 -20.17 -7.94
C LYS A 163 7.82 -20.02 -6.41
N GLU A 164 8.28 -18.88 -5.91
CA GLU A 164 8.30 -18.57 -4.49
C GLU A 164 6.91 -18.11 -3.97
N HIS A 165 6.13 -17.44 -4.85
CA HIS A 165 4.82 -16.87 -4.53
C HIS A 165 3.78 -17.27 -5.60
N PRO A 166 3.30 -18.53 -5.60
CA PRO A 166 2.38 -19.03 -6.61
C PRO A 166 1.01 -18.34 -6.59
N GLU A 167 0.65 -17.71 -5.47
CA GLU A 167 -0.58 -16.94 -5.25
C GLU A 167 -0.61 -15.60 -6.04
N ILE A 168 0.49 -15.16 -6.62
CA ILE A 168 0.51 -13.94 -7.45
C ILE A 168 -0.38 -14.13 -8.68
N THR A 169 -1.45 -13.35 -8.73
CA THR A 169 -2.45 -13.37 -9.81
C THR A 169 -1.94 -12.66 -11.06
N THR A 170 -1.22 -11.56 -10.89
CA THR A 170 -0.71 -10.76 -12.01
C THR A 170 0.57 -10.01 -11.67
N VAL A 171 1.44 -9.84 -12.67
CA VAL A 171 2.65 -9.01 -12.59
C VAL A 171 2.63 -7.99 -13.71
N VAL A 172 2.80 -6.72 -13.36
CA VAL A 172 2.79 -5.59 -14.28
C VAL A 172 4.11 -4.83 -14.18
N LEU A 173 4.66 -4.44 -15.30
CA LEU A 173 5.74 -3.47 -15.41
C LEU A 173 5.11 -2.10 -15.66
N ASN A 174 5.32 -1.16 -14.76
CA ASN A 174 4.93 0.23 -14.93
C ASN A 174 6.16 1.06 -15.26
N VAL A 175 6.09 1.82 -16.34
CA VAL A 175 7.20 2.67 -16.80
C VAL A 175 6.98 4.08 -16.27
N ASN A 176 7.90 4.53 -15.41
CA ASN A 176 7.96 5.90 -14.92
C ASN A 176 9.38 6.45 -15.14
N ASP A 177 9.58 7.07 -16.28
CA ASP A 177 10.83 7.70 -16.73
C ASP A 177 10.95 9.18 -16.34
N ARG A 178 9.95 9.71 -15.63
CA ARG A 178 9.90 11.12 -15.23
C ARG A 178 10.62 11.36 -13.90
N GLN A 179 11.25 12.52 -13.77
CA GLN A 179 11.70 13.05 -12.48
C GLN A 179 10.50 13.67 -11.75
N THR A 180 9.79 12.86 -10.99
CA THR A 180 8.55 13.24 -10.30
C THR A 180 8.40 12.48 -9.00
N SER A 181 7.69 13.06 -8.04
CA SER A 181 7.28 12.38 -6.79
C SER A 181 6.18 11.33 -6.99
N MET A 182 5.58 11.26 -8.18
CA MET A 182 4.59 10.24 -8.51
C MET A 182 5.25 8.87 -8.61
N VAL A 183 4.71 7.88 -7.90
CA VAL A 183 5.25 6.51 -7.91
C VAL A 183 5.03 5.83 -9.24
N LEU A 184 3.83 5.95 -9.81
CA LEU A 184 3.46 5.29 -11.06
C LEU A 184 3.56 6.27 -12.24
N GLY A 185 4.09 5.78 -13.36
CA GLY A 185 3.97 6.41 -14.67
C GLY A 185 2.70 5.99 -15.39
N ASP A 186 2.51 6.50 -16.60
CA ASP A 186 1.26 6.32 -17.37
C ASP A 186 1.22 4.98 -18.14
N ARG A 187 2.36 4.37 -18.39
CA ARG A 187 2.46 3.15 -19.23
C ARG A 187 2.56 1.89 -18.39
N ASN A 188 1.61 0.98 -18.57
CA ASN A 188 1.61 -0.35 -17.98
C ASN A 188 1.84 -1.43 -19.04
N ILE A 189 2.68 -2.42 -18.74
CA ILE A 189 2.97 -3.59 -19.57
C ILE A 189 2.70 -4.82 -18.72
N VAL A 190 1.73 -5.65 -19.11
CA VAL A 190 1.43 -6.89 -18.40
C VAL A 190 2.50 -7.91 -18.70
N LEU A 191 3.18 -8.39 -17.66
CA LEU A 191 4.20 -9.45 -17.77
C LEU A 191 3.59 -10.83 -17.51
N TYR A 192 2.57 -10.90 -16.66
CA TYR A 192 1.85 -12.12 -16.32
C TYR A 192 0.44 -11.82 -15.84
N GLY A 193 -0.50 -12.72 -16.14
CA GLY A 193 -1.88 -12.64 -15.69
C GLY A 193 -2.71 -11.57 -16.41
N PRO A 194 -3.85 -11.17 -15.85
CA PRO A 194 -4.81 -10.28 -16.53
C PRO A 194 -4.45 -8.79 -16.47
N GLY A 195 -3.43 -8.37 -15.70
CA GLY A 195 -3.08 -6.97 -15.51
C GLY A 195 -3.95 -6.24 -14.46
N PHE A 196 -4.81 -6.95 -13.75
CA PHE A 196 -5.65 -6.44 -12.66
C PHE A 196 -5.92 -7.55 -11.64
N ILE A 197 -6.43 -7.17 -10.49
CA ILE A 197 -6.99 -8.09 -9.49
C ILE A 197 -8.45 -7.73 -9.23
N LYS A 198 -9.16 -8.66 -8.60
CA LYS A 198 -10.51 -8.43 -8.08
C LYS A 198 -10.47 -8.44 -6.56
N ASP A 199 -11.35 -7.65 -5.95
CA ASP A 199 -11.65 -7.74 -4.54
C ASP A 199 -13.14 -7.55 -4.30
N ARG A 200 -13.63 -7.94 -3.14
CA ARG A 200 -15.02 -7.75 -2.74
C ARG A 200 -15.08 -6.77 -1.60
N LEU A 201 -16.03 -5.85 -1.67
CA LEU A 201 -16.33 -4.89 -0.63
C LEU A 201 -17.85 -4.78 -0.54
N MET A 202 -18.44 -5.03 0.64
CA MET A 202 -19.88 -5.00 0.87
C MET A 202 -20.69 -5.82 -0.16
N GLY A 203 -20.19 -7.00 -0.53
CA GLY A 203 -20.82 -7.89 -1.52
C GLY A 203 -20.60 -7.52 -2.99
N LEU A 204 -20.08 -6.35 -3.29
CA LEU A 204 -19.77 -5.92 -4.66
C LEU A 204 -18.34 -6.32 -5.05
N THR A 205 -18.17 -6.72 -6.31
CA THR A 205 -16.87 -7.09 -6.86
C THR A 205 -16.26 -5.90 -7.60
N PHE A 206 -15.06 -5.51 -7.20
CA PHE A 206 -14.28 -4.43 -7.82
C PHE A 206 -13.12 -5.00 -8.62
N ARG A 207 -12.92 -4.44 -9.83
CA ARG A 207 -11.72 -4.68 -10.63
C ARG A 207 -10.70 -3.58 -10.31
N ILE A 208 -9.51 -3.97 -9.85
CA ILE A 208 -8.47 -3.06 -9.38
C ILE A 208 -7.27 -3.15 -10.33
N SER A 209 -6.98 -2.06 -11.03
CA SER A 209 -5.79 -1.89 -11.88
C SER A 209 -4.59 -1.33 -11.06
N PRO A 210 -3.37 -1.26 -11.63
CA PRO A 210 -2.22 -0.64 -10.94
C PRO A 210 -2.49 0.77 -10.40
N SER A 211 -3.18 1.61 -11.18
CA SER A 211 -3.45 3.02 -10.87
C SER A 211 -4.80 3.28 -10.21
N SER A 212 -5.72 2.29 -10.15
CA SER A 212 -7.03 2.49 -9.53
C SER A 212 -6.92 2.97 -8.09
N PHE A 213 -7.73 3.95 -7.71
CA PHE A 213 -7.96 4.22 -6.29
C PHE A 213 -8.78 3.07 -5.69
N TYR A 214 -8.38 2.59 -4.55
CA TYR A 214 -9.10 1.62 -3.73
C TYR A 214 -8.68 1.82 -2.29
N GLN A 215 -9.62 1.80 -1.36
CA GLN A 215 -9.36 2.05 0.05
C GLN A 215 -8.34 1.05 0.62
N VAL A 216 -7.34 1.55 1.34
CA VAL A 216 -6.21 0.74 1.82
C VAL A 216 -6.52 -0.08 3.06
N ASN A 217 -7.65 0.18 3.71
CA ASN A 217 -8.13 -0.54 4.88
C ASN A 217 -9.54 -1.09 4.59
N PRO A 218 -9.66 -2.26 3.93
CA PRO A 218 -10.95 -2.78 3.50
C PRO A 218 -11.90 -3.06 4.67
N VAL A 219 -11.39 -3.57 5.80
CA VAL A 219 -12.19 -3.87 7.00
C VAL A 219 -12.89 -2.61 7.52
N GLN A 220 -12.12 -1.53 7.73
CA GLN A 220 -12.70 -0.30 8.26
C GLN A 220 -13.50 0.47 7.20
N THR A 221 -13.24 0.22 5.92
CA THR A 221 -14.04 0.79 4.82
C THR A 221 -15.46 0.23 4.81
N GLU A 222 -15.64 -1.08 5.05
CA GLU A 222 -16.98 -1.67 5.16
C GLU A 222 -17.75 -1.09 6.35
N VAL A 223 -17.08 -0.88 7.49
CA VAL A 223 -17.68 -0.23 8.67
C VAL A 223 -18.09 1.21 8.33
N LEU A 224 -17.21 1.98 7.68
CA LEU A 224 -17.48 3.37 7.29
C LEU A 224 -18.66 3.47 6.31
N TYR A 225 -18.66 2.66 5.27
CA TYR A 225 -19.73 2.69 4.26
C TYR A 225 -21.04 2.14 4.82
N GLY A 226 -20.99 1.11 5.69
CA GLY A 226 -22.16 0.60 6.40
C GLY A 226 -22.82 1.69 7.26
N LYS A 227 -22.02 2.46 8.01
CA LYS A 227 -22.51 3.60 8.80
C LYS A 227 -23.05 4.74 7.94
N ALA A 228 -22.42 5.04 6.82
CA ALA A 228 -22.92 6.04 5.89
C ALA A 228 -24.30 5.65 5.33
N MET A 229 -24.48 4.39 4.94
CA MET A 229 -25.77 3.88 4.46
C MET A 229 -26.83 3.86 5.57
N GLU A 230 -26.48 3.47 6.80
CA GLU A 230 -27.38 3.51 7.95
C GLU A 230 -27.88 4.95 8.21
N PHE A 231 -26.99 5.93 8.22
CA PHE A 231 -27.35 7.33 8.43
C PHE A 231 -28.14 7.94 7.26
N ALA A 232 -27.85 7.50 6.02
CA ALA A 232 -28.60 7.96 4.86
C ALA A 232 -30.04 7.44 4.86
N ALA A 233 -30.32 6.33 5.57
CA ALA A 233 -31.66 5.74 5.72
C ALA A 233 -32.45 5.63 4.40
N MET A 234 -31.75 5.28 3.30
CA MET A 234 -32.32 5.28 1.95
C MET A 234 -33.42 4.25 1.79
N THR A 235 -34.52 4.64 1.18
CA THR A 235 -35.71 3.79 0.88
C THR A 235 -35.71 3.26 -0.54
N GLY A 236 -34.76 3.70 -1.39
CA GLY A 236 -34.65 3.37 -2.80
C GLY A 236 -35.42 4.33 -3.73
N LYS A 237 -36.01 5.39 -3.17
CA LYS A 237 -36.75 6.42 -3.94
C LYS A 237 -36.01 7.75 -4.00
N GLU A 238 -34.93 7.90 -3.26
CA GLU A 238 -34.12 9.11 -3.18
C GLU A 238 -33.28 9.31 -4.44
N ARG A 239 -33.02 10.56 -4.80
CA ARG A 239 -31.99 10.94 -5.73
C ARG A 239 -30.69 11.15 -4.97
N VAL A 240 -29.68 10.36 -5.27
CA VAL A 240 -28.35 10.43 -4.65
C VAL A 240 -27.37 11.07 -5.62
N ILE A 241 -26.53 11.96 -5.10
CA ILE A 241 -25.40 12.55 -5.84
C ILE A 241 -24.13 12.08 -5.16
N ASP A 242 -23.29 11.35 -5.90
CA ASP A 242 -21.92 11.03 -5.49
C ASP A 242 -20.98 12.04 -6.18
N ALA A 243 -20.47 12.98 -5.40
CA ALA A 243 -19.46 13.93 -5.88
C ALA A 243 -18.07 13.30 -5.71
N TYR A 244 -17.25 13.31 -6.74
CA TYR A 244 -15.93 12.67 -6.80
C TYR A 244 -15.98 11.14 -6.89
N CYS A 245 -16.94 10.60 -7.57
CA CYS A 245 -17.10 9.14 -7.75
C CYS A 245 -16.02 8.46 -8.64
N GLY A 246 -15.16 9.25 -9.29
CA GLY A 246 -14.06 8.76 -10.12
C GLY A 246 -14.42 8.62 -11.61
#